data_83f943e4373a325310a24dcb6f4cf6e3
#
_entry.id   83f943e4373a325310a24dcb6f4cf6e3
#
_cell.length_a   1.000
_cell.length_b   1.000
_cell.length_c   1.000
_cell.angle_alpha   90.00
_cell.angle_beta   90.00
_cell.angle_gamma   90.00
#
_symmetry.space_group_name_H-M   'P 1'
#
loop_
_entity.id
_entity.type
_entity.pdbx_description
1 polymer ?
#
loop_
_entity_poly.entity_id
_entity_poly.type
_entity_poly.pdbx_seq_one_letter_code
_entity_poly.pdbx_strand_id
1 'polypeptide(L)'
;MAGVVVGSRHAGHSPPAEASSRQTVSQGKPKVSYRRLAHAAPLDLYAHDRAGMIGAVARKAPARVYVPNSAGDSVDVIDPRTYKVVDSFPVGALPQHVTPSHDLKTLYVNDDVGNTLTPIDPVTGRPGKAFTVDDPYNLYFTIDGRYAIVVAERLHRLDFRNAHTFHLVRALTVPCAGVNHMDFSPNGRYLIASCEFSGRLLKVDVRRFRVLRVRTLPRRFSVPQDVRSSPDAKVFYVADLAAGGVWEIDPARFKVIGFIRTGSGAHGLVVGRNGKVLYVANRNEGSVSVISFRSRKVIHKWHIPGGGSPDMGDVSANGKVLWLSGRYNSVVYAIDTRTGGLIARIPVGASPHGLSVWPQPGRYSLGHTGNMR
;
A
#
# COMPACT_ATOMS: atom_id res chain seq x y z
N MET A 1 38.32 51.12 41.75
CA MET A 1 38.62 52.45 41.17
C MET A 1 37.39 52.75 40.30
N ALA A 2 36.41 53.48 40.72
CA ALA A 2 36.33 54.90 40.92
C ALA A 2 36.31 55.68 39.60
N GLY A 3 35.23 56.44 39.43
CA GLY A 3 35.12 57.62 38.61
C GLY A 3 33.79 57.70 37.86
N VAL A 4 32.67 58.14 38.34
CA VAL A 4 32.19 59.52 38.65
C VAL A 4 31.79 60.31 37.38
N VAL A 5 30.45 60.40 37.10
CA VAL A 5 29.51 61.53 37.18
C VAL A 5 29.86 62.79 36.39
N VAL A 6 28.88 63.34 35.63
CA VAL A 6 28.32 64.71 35.57
C VAL A 6 27.40 64.81 34.38
N GLY A 7 26.20 65.08 34.28
CA GLY A 7 25.23 65.98 34.80
C GLY A 7 25.21 67.32 34.08
N SER A 8 24.17 67.65 33.28
CA SER A 8 23.66 69.03 33.21
C SER A 8 22.23 69.12 32.65
N ARG A 9 21.41 69.78 33.35
CA ARG A 9 20.05 70.24 33.04
C ARG A 9 20.12 71.41 32.04
N HIS A 10 19.11 71.59 31.21
CA HIS A 10 18.55 72.95 31.00
C HIS A 10 17.08 72.90 30.56
N ALA A 11 16.40 73.93 30.97
CA ALA A 11 14.97 74.15 31.09
C ALA A 11 14.27 74.61 29.80
N GLY A 12 12.99 74.32 29.75
CA GLY A 12 11.86 75.17 29.59
C GLY A 12 11.60 75.90 28.29
N HIS A 13 10.40 75.60 27.70
CA HIS A 13 9.45 76.67 27.30
C HIS A 13 8.19 76.00 26.75
N SER A 14 7.04 76.24 27.34
CA SER A 14 5.72 76.07 26.70
C SER A 14 5.27 77.44 26.17
N PRO A 15 4.56 77.49 25.06
CA PRO A 15 3.19 77.97 24.99
C PRO A 15 2.42 77.37 23.74
N PRO A 16 1.19 77.85 23.41
CA PRO A 16 -0.07 77.84 24.16
C PRO A 16 -1.13 76.97 23.47
N ALA A 17 -2.24 76.79 24.13
CA ALA A 17 -3.40 76.04 23.68
C ALA A 17 -4.12 76.66 22.49
N GLU A 18 -4.41 75.86 21.49
CA GLU A 18 -5.46 76.12 20.48
C GLU A 18 -6.56 75.04 20.56
N ALA A 19 -7.79 75.56 20.66
CA ALA A 19 -9.00 74.77 20.69
C ALA A 19 -9.28 74.16 19.31
N SER A 20 -9.43 72.86 19.24
CA SER A 20 -9.96 72.22 18.05
C SER A 20 -11.09 71.25 18.37
N SER A 21 -12.16 71.48 17.68
CA SER A 21 -13.46 70.83 17.65
C SER A 21 -13.43 69.30 17.75
N ARG A 22 -14.21 68.74 18.68
CA ARG A 22 -14.52 67.33 18.76
C ARG A 22 -15.43 66.92 17.58
N GLN A 23 -14.86 66.28 16.59
CA GLN A 23 -15.63 65.41 15.69
C GLN A 23 -15.74 64.03 16.31
N THR A 24 -16.95 63.65 16.69
CA THR A 24 -17.32 62.30 17.07
C THR A 24 -17.32 61.39 15.84
N VAL A 25 -16.23 60.66 15.65
CA VAL A 25 -16.20 59.56 14.67
C VAL A 25 -16.83 58.33 15.33
N SER A 26 -18.02 57.97 14.86
CA SER A 26 -18.69 56.70 15.18
C SER A 26 -17.83 55.54 14.65
N GLN A 27 -17.12 54.84 15.55
CA GLN A 27 -16.44 53.62 15.22
C GLN A 27 -17.48 52.49 15.09
N GLY A 28 -17.95 52.23 13.86
CA GLY A 28 -18.65 51.01 13.53
C GLY A 28 -17.71 49.83 13.73
N LYS A 29 -18.04 48.93 14.69
CA LYS A 29 -17.32 47.64 14.84
C LYS A 29 -17.33 46.87 13.51
N PRO A 30 -16.19 46.40 12.98
CA PRO A 30 -16.18 45.60 11.78
C PRO A 30 -16.97 44.32 12.06
N LYS A 31 -18.02 44.09 11.27
CA LYS A 31 -18.69 42.79 11.20
C LYS A 31 -17.71 41.77 10.62
N VAL A 32 -17.03 41.01 11.49
CA VAL A 32 -16.24 39.87 11.09
C VAL A 32 -17.20 38.83 10.53
N SER A 33 -17.27 38.75 9.23
CA SER A 33 -17.94 37.66 8.52
C SER A 33 -17.12 36.38 8.77
N TYR A 34 -17.55 35.55 9.69
CA TYR A 34 -17.05 34.19 9.79
C TYR A 34 -17.45 33.43 8.52
N ARG A 35 -16.59 33.47 7.49
CA ARG A 35 -16.68 32.50 6.40
C ARG A 35 -16.62 31.13 7.08
N ARG A 36 -17.71 30.36 6.99
CA ARG A 36 -17.69 28.93 7.35
C ARG A 36 -16.48 28.33 6.68
N LEU A 37 -15.50 27.90 7.47
CA LEU A 37 -14.39 27.10 6.99
C LEU A 37 -15.06 25.91 6.30
N ALA A 38 -14.89 25.82 5.00
CA ALA A 38 -15.32 24.64 4.25
C ALA A 38 -14.68 23.45 4.96
N HIS A 39 -15.50 22.53 5.48
CA HIS A 39 -15.00 21.32 6.08
C HIS A 39 -14.15 20.63 5.02
N ALA A 40 -12.87 20.43 5.31
CA ALA A 40 -11.99 19.65 4.43
C ALA A 40 -12.69 18.31 4.15
N ALA A 41 -12.71 17.91 2.88
CA ALA A 41 -13.31 16.64 2.51
C ALA A 41 -12.72 15.51 3.39
N PRO A 42 -13.53 14.54 3.83
CA PRO A 42 -13.03 13.42 4.61
C PRO A 42 -11.86 12.76 3.90
N LEU A 43 -10.86 12.35 4.67
CA LEU A 43 -9.72 11.62 4.14
C LEU A 43 -10.20 10.35 3.43
N ASP A 44 -9.76 10.16 2.19
CA ASP A 44 -9.93 8.92 1.44
C ASP A 44 -8.62 8.56 0.73
N LEU A 45 -7.92 7.57 1.29
CA LEU A 45 -6.62 7.12 0.76
C LEU A 45 -6.71 6.60 -0.68
N TYR A 46 -7.87 6.09 -1.06
CA TYR A 46 -8.12 5.49 -2.37
C TYR A 46 -8.91 6.41 -3.30
N ALA A 47 -8.96 7.73 -3.01
CA ALA A 47 -9.72 8.69 -3.81
C ALA A 47 -9.31 8.70 -5.29
N HIS A 48 -8.03 8.43 -5.58
CA HIS A 48 -7.50 8.38 -6.94
C HIS A 48 -7.40 6.95 -7.52
N ASP A 49 -7.71 5.93 -6.73
CA ASP A 49 -7.73 4.53 -7.14
C ASP A 49 -9.13 4.06 -7.60
N ARG A 50 -9.98 4.97 -8.00
CA ARG A 50 -11.34 4.69 -8.47
C ARG A 50 -11.35 4.26 -9.94
N ALA A 51 -12.38 3.49 -10.30
CA ALA A 51 -12.60 3.10 -11.70
C ALA A 51 -12.58 4.32 -12.63
N GLY A 52 -11.85 4.22 -13.75
CA GLY A 52 -11.71 5.29 -14.73
C GLY A 52 -10.60 6.32 -14.43
N MET A 53 -9.93 6.26 -13.28
CA MET A 53 -8.89 7.23 -12.88
C MET A 53 -7.47 6.80 -13.26
N ILE A 54 -7.30 6.14 -14.41
CA ILE A 54 -5.97 5.76 -14.91
C ILE A 54 -5.20 7.01 -15.31
N GLY A 55 -4.03 7.21 -14.69
CA GLY A 55 -3.13 8.33 -14.98
C GLY A 55 -2.53 8.26 -16.40
N ALA A 56 -2.05 9.39 -16.91
CA ALA A 56 -1.52 9.51 -18.28
C ALA A 56 -0.34 8.57 -18.56
N VAL A 57 0.50 8.28 -17.56
CA VAL A 57 1.63 7.37 -17.71
C VAL A 57 1.14 5.94 -17.90
N ALA A 58 0.35 5.42 -16.95
CA ALA A 58 -0.14 4.05 -16.98
C ALA A 58 -1.07 3.77 -18.18
N ARG A 59 -1.80 4.78 -18.67
CA ARG A 59 -2.72 4.66 -19.82
C ARG A 59 -2.04 4.29 -21.13
N LYS A 60 -0.72 4.49 -21.24
CA LYS A 60 0.05 4.12 -22.44
C LYS A 60 0.21 2.62 -22.59
N ALA A 61 0.09 1.88 -21.51
CA ALA A 61 0.25 0.42 -21.51
C ALA A 61 -1.04 -0.29 -21.94
N PRO A 62 -0.94 -1.38 -22.72
CA PRO A 62 -2.06 -2.26 -22.95
C PRO A 62 -2.49 -2.98 -21.66
N ALA A 63 -3.76 -3.37 -21.59
CA ALA A 63 -4.25 -4.14 -20.46
C ALA A 63 -3.63 -5.56 -20.47
N ARG A 64 -2.98 -5.92 -19.34
CA ARG A 64 -2.34 -7.23 -19.12
C ARG A 64 -2.41 -7.62 -17.65
N VAL A 65 -2.29 -8.92 -17.38
CA VAL A 65 -2.08 -9.45 -16.02
C VAL A 65 -0.74 -10.18 -16.04
N TYR A 66 0.19 -9.71 -15.21
CA TYR A 66 1.53 -10.30 -15.08
C TYR A 66 1.54 -11.23 -13.88
N VAL A 67 1.89 -12.47 -14.09
CA VAL A 67 1.77 -13.56 -13.12
C VAL A 67 3.15 -14.15 -12.84
N PRO A 68 3.76 -13.86 -11.67
CA PRO A 68 5.03 -14.48 -11.31
C PRO A 68 4.77 -15.93 -10.86
N ASN A 69 5.45 -16.88 -11.50
CA ASN A 69 5.37 -18.32 -11.23
C ASN A 69 6.55 -18.72 -10.35
N SER A 70 6.37 -18.72 -9.02
CA SER A 70 7.47 -18.84 -8.06
C SER A 70 8.28 -20.14 -8.19
N ALA A 71 7.64 -21.25 -8.51
CA ALA A 71 8.34 -22.52 -8.72
C ALA A 71 8.69 -22.80 -10.21
N GLY A 72 8.37 -21.84 -11.09
CA GLY A 72 8.65 -21.93 -12.52
C GLY A 72 9.67 -20.91 -13.02
N ASP A 73 10.20 -20.05 -12.15
CA ASP A 73 11.18 -19.00 -12.45
C ASP A 73 10.80 -18.19 -13.71
N SER A 74 9.51 -17.87 -13.85
CA SER A 74 8.94 -17.24 -15.04
C SER A 74 7.83 -16.26 -14.69
N VAL A 75 7.47 -15.43 -15.66
CA VAL A 75 6.27 -14.59 -15.63
C VAL A 75 5.41 -14.95 -16.82
N ASP A 76 4.14 -15.30 -16.58
CA ASP A 76 3.13 -15.41 -17.61
C ASP A 76 2.38 -14.10 -17.76
N VAL A 77 2.00 -13.75 -18.99
CA VAL A 77 1.24 -12.55 -19.33
C VAL A 77 -0.12 -12.95 -19.88
N ILE A 78 -1.19 -12.53 -19.20
CA ILE A 78 -2.56 -12.84 -19.61
C ILE A 78 -3.18 -11.61 -20.29
N ASP A 79 -3.85 -11.80 -21.44
CA ASP A 79 -4.75 -10.79 -22.00
C ASP A 79 -6.11 -10.87 -21.26
N PRO A 80 -6.51 -9.82 -20.51
CA PRO A 80 -7.75 -9.84 -19.72
C PRO A 80 -9.03 -9.82 -20.57
N ARG A 81 -8.94 -9.61 -21.88
CA ARG A 81 -10.09 -9.66 -22.79
C ARG A 81 -10.40 -11.06 -23.25
N THR A 82 -9.37 -11.90 -23.41
CA THR A 82 -9.49 -13.27 -23.91
C THR A 82 -9.35 -14.31 -22.80
N TYR A 83 -8.86 -13.92 -21.62
CA TYR A 83 -8.53 -14.81 -20.50
C TYR A 83 -7.53 -15.90 -20.89
N LYS A 84 -6.57 -15.56 -21.77
CA LYS A 84 -5.53 -16.48 -22.25
C LYS A 84 -4.15 -15.95 -21.93
N VAL A 85 -3.21 -16.84 -21.63
CA VAL A 85 -1.79 -16.52 -21.62
C VAL A 85 -1.37 -16.19 -23.04
N VAL A 86 -0.78 -15.03 -23.26
CA VAL A 86 -0.36 -14.50 -24.57
C VAL A 86 1.14 -14.37 -24.68
N ASP A 87 1.85 -14.44 -23.57
CA ASP A 87 3.31 -14.40 -23.51
C ASP A 87 3.80 -15.08 -22.24
N SER A 88 5.03 -15.55 -22.23
CA SER A 88 5.72 -16.13 -21.09
C SER A 88 7.22 -15.93 -21.25
N PHE A 89 7.91 -15.50 -20.19
CA PHE A 89 9.35 -15.28 -20.24
C PHE A 89 10.03 -15.67 -18.91
N PRO A 90 11.31 -16.13 -18.97
CA PRO A 90 12.07 -16.46 -17.78
C PRO A 90 12.49 -15.20 -17.03
N VAL A 91 12.64 -15.33 -15.71
CA VAL A 91 13.13 -14.31 -14.78
C VAL A 91 14.11 -14.95 -13.79
N GLY A 92 14.49 -14.24 -12.73
CA GLY A 92 15.32 -14.82 -11.67
C GLY A 92 14.58 -15.86 -10.83
N ALA A 93 15.32 -16.59 -9.99
CA ALA A 93 14.78 -17.69 -9.19
C ALA A 93 13.78 -17.22 -8.13
N LEU A 94 12.70 -17.97 -7.98
CA LEU A 94 11.61 -17.77 -7.02
C LEU A 94 10.96 -16.38 -7.13
N PRO A 95 10.41 -15.97 -8.28
CA PRO A 95 9.72 -14.69 -8.41
C PRO A 95 8.45 -14.68 -7.53
N GLN A 96 8.37 -13.70 -6.62
CA GLN A 96 7.26 -13.62 -5.66
C GLN A 96 6.18 -12.61 -6.07
N HIS A 97 6.56 -11.43 -6.53
CA HIS A 97 5.62 -10.36 -6.86
C HIS A 97 6.01 -9.66 -8.16
N VAL A 98 5.00 -9.11 -8.85
CA VAL A 98 5.21 -8.09 -9.88
C VAL A 98 4.72 -6.76 -9.35
N THR A 99 5.64 -5.83 -9.18
CA THR A 99 5.45 -4.58 -8.44
C THR A 99 5.58 -3.37 -9.35
N PRO A 100 4.54 -2.51 -9.48
CA PRO A 100 4.67 -1.24 -10.21
C PRO A 100 5.61 -0.27 -9.50
N SER A 101 6.49 0.41 -10.27
CA SER A 101 7.31 1.51 -9.77
C SER A 101 6.45 2.67 -9.27
N HIS A 102 7.02 3.51 -8.40
CA HIS A 102 6.31 4.68 -7.87
C HIS A 102 5.78 5.61 -8.98
N ASP A 103 6.58 5.85 -10.02
CA ASP A 103 6.26 6.72 -11.15
C ASP A 103 5.46 6.03 -12.28
N LEU A 104 5.08 4.77 -12.08
CA LEU A 104 4.25 3.97 -12.99
C LEU A 104 4.87 3.66 -14.36
N LYS A 105 6.20 3.80 -14.50
CA LYS A 105 6.90 3.61 -15.78
C LYS A 105 7.50 2.22 -15.95
N THR A 106 7.65 1.46 -14.86
CA THR A 106 8.28 0.14 -14.86
C THR A 106 7.49 -0.79 -13.94
N LEU A 107 7.39 -2.04 -14.30
CA LEU A 107 7.01 -3.10 -13.36
C LEU A 107 8.28 -3.87 -12.99
N TYR A 108 8.41 -4.27 -11.72
CA TYR A 108 9.56 -5.06 -11.26
C TYR A 108 9.09 -6.45 -10.83
N VAL A 109 9.71 -7.48 -11.36
CA VAL A 109 9.58 -8.84 -10.83
C VAL A 109 10.55 -8.97 -9.67
N ASN A 110 10.06 -9.41 -8.53
CA ASN A 110 10.85 -9.59 -7.32
C ASN A 110 11.35 -11.05 -7.28
N ASP A 111 12.57 -11.29 -7.75
CA ASP A 111 13.19 -12.61 -7.86
C ASP A 111 13.90 -12.92 -6.56
N ASP A 112 13.14 -13.42 -5.58
CA ASP A 112 13.53 -13.51 -4.17
C ASP A 112 14.82 -14.29 -3.94
N VAL A 113 14.87 -15.57 -4.32
CA VAL A 113 16.07 -16.41 -4.18
C VAL A 113 17.12 -16.06 -5.24
N GLY A 114 16.67 -15.56 -6.40
CA GLY A 114 17.55 -15.06 -7.46
C GLY A 114 18.35 -13.83 -7.07
N ASN A 115 17.98 -13.15 -5.98
CA ASN A 115 18.61 -11.89 -5.55
C ASN A 115 18.68 -10.85 -6.67
N THR A 116 17.60 -10.74 -7.45
CA THR A 116 17.49 -9.78 -8.54
C THR A 116 16.12 -9.11 -8.58
N LEU A 117 16.06 -7.95 -9.22
CA LEU A 117 14.82 -7.37 -9.74
C LEU A 117 14.89 -7.41 -11.26
N THR A 118 13.86 -8.01 -11.89
CA THR A 118 13.71 -8.02 -13.34
C THR A 118 12.73 -6.93 -13.74
N PRO A 119 13.16 -5.85 -14.42
CA PRO A 119 12.26 -4.80 -14.87
C PRO A 119 11.45 -5.27 -16.09
N ILE A 120 10.20 -4.84 -16.18
CA ILE A 120 9.33 -5.02 -17.35
C ILE A 120 8.91 -3.61 -17.82
N ASP A 121 9.06 -3.34 -19.11
CA ASP A 121 8.45 -2.17 -19.74
C ASP A 121 6.95 -2.42 -19.90
N PRO A 122 6.07 -1.70 -19.18
CA PRO A 122 4.65 -1.98 -19.21
C PRO A 122 3.97 -1.62 -20.54
N VAL A 123 4.60 -0.81 -21.39
CA VAL A 123 4.09 -0.43 -22.71
C VAL A 123 4.28 -1.57 -23.71
N THR A 124 5.48 -2.14 -23.75
CA THR A 124 5.81 -3.25 -24.66
C THR A 124 5.46 -4.61 -24.06
N GLY A 125 5.43 -4.71 -22.73
CA GLY A 125 5.28 -5.97 -21.97
C GLY A 125 6.56 -6.78 -21.87
N ARG A 126 7.69 -6.30 -22.39
CA ARG A 126 8.96 -7.05 -22.48
C ARG A 126 9.80 -6.88 -21.23
N PRO A 127 10.46 -7.93 -20.74
CA PRO A 127 11.44 -7.84 -19.67
C PRO A 127 12.72 -7.15 -20.16
N GLY A 128 13.33 -6.36 -19.27
CA GLY A 128 14.66 -5.82 -19.43
C GLY A 128 15.71 -6.66 -18.72
N LYS A 129 16.95 -6.15 -18.67
CA LYS A 129 18.04 -6.82 -17.96
C LYS A 129 17.82 -6.77 -16.45
N ALA A 130 17.80 -7.92 -15.80
CA ALA A 130 17.77 -8.04 -14.35
C ALA A 130 19.02 -7.41 -13.70
N PHE A 131 18.86 -6.87 -12.50
CA PHE A 131 19.96 -6.30 -11.71
C PHE A 131 19.90 -6.78 -10.26
N THR A 132 21.06 -6.80 -9.61
CA THR A 132 21.22 -7.40 -8.27
C THR A 132 20.56 -6.54 -7.19
N VAL A 133 19.71 -7.21 -6.39
CA VAL A 133 19.11 -6.70 -5.17
C VAL A 133 18.98 -7.89 -4.22
N ASP A 134 19.56 -7.79 -3.02
CA ASP A 134 19.55 -8.92 -2.08
C ASP A 134 18.14 -9.20 -1.57
N ASP A 135 17.72 -10.47 -1.63
CA ASP A 135 16.54 -11.00 -0.97
C ASP A 135 15.25 -10.19 -1.21
N PRO A 136 14.87 -9.90 -2.47
CA PRO A 136 13.74 -9.02 -2.75
C PRO A 136 12.41 -9.79 -2.71
N TYR A 137 12.01 -10.27 -1.53
CA TYR A 137 10.72 -10.94 -1.37
C TYR A 137 9.55 -10.05 -1.86
N ASN A 138 9.57 -8.78 -1.49
CA ASN A 138 8.57 -7.80 -1.90
C ASN A 138 9.20 -6.41 -2.06
N LEU A 139 8.53 -5.50 -2.77
CA LEU A 139 9.01 -4.16 -3.06
C LEU A 139 7.92 -3.13 -2.80
N TYR A 140 8.27 -2.11 -2.03
CA TYR A 140 7.41 -0.96 -1.75
C TYR A 140 8.11 0.34 -2.08
N PHE A 141 7.33 1.43 -2.14
CA PHE A 141 7.86 2.78 -2.35
C PHE A 141 7.31 3.73 -1.31
N THR A 142 8.14 4.66 -0.83
CA THR A 142 7.68 5.74 0.05
C THR A 142 6.72 6.67 -0.70
N ILE A 143 5.81 7.33 0.03
CA ILE A 143 4.79 8.21 -0.56
C ILE A 143 5.40 9.34 -1.39
N ASP A 144 6.58 9.83 -0.99
CA ASP A 144 7.33 10.87 -1.70
C ASP A 144 8.18 10.33 -2.88
N GLY A 145 8.15 9.03 -3.13
CA GLY A 145 8.90 8.37 -4.20
C GLY A 145 10.42 8.40 -4.04
N ARG A 146 10.95 8.79 -2.88
CA ARG A 146 12.40 8.89 -2.66
C ARG A 146 13.06 7.55 -2.45
N TYR A 147 12.40 6.64 -1.77
CA TYR A 147 12.95 5.34 -1.44
C TYR A 147 12.10 4.20 -1.99
N ALA A 148 12.77 3.23 -2.56
CA ALA A 148 12.29 1.86 -2.68
C ALA A 148 12.60 1.13 -1.38
N ILE A 149 11.64 0.38 -0.85
CA ILE A 149 11.80 -0.44 0.34
C ILE A 149 11.72 -1.90 -0.09
N VAL A 150 12.87 -2.55 -0.14
CA VAL A 150 12.97 -3.98 -0.40
C VAL A 150 12.73 -4.73 0.90
N VAL A 151 11.78 -5.64 0.87
CA VAL A 151 11.52 -6.56 1.99
C VAL A 151 12.47 -7.73 1.85
N ALA A 152 13.58 -7.68 2.60
CA ALA A 152 14.55 -8.76 2.65
C ALA A 152 14.17 -9.71 3.79
N GLU A 153 13.23 -10.62 3.46
CA GLU A 153 12.54 -11.46 4.45
C GLU A 153 13.47 -12.43 5.16
N ARG A 154 14.28 -13.16 4.40
CA ARG A 154 15.27 -14.15 4.91
C ARG A 154 16.40 -13.48 5.69
N LEU A 155 16.73 -12.24 5.31
CA LEU A 155 17.77 -11.43 5.96
C LEU A 155 17.21 -10.65 7.16
N HIS A 156 15.94 -10.76 7.48
CA HIS A 156 15.25 -10.09 8.59
C HIS A 156 15.49 -8.58 8.59
N ARG A 157 15.34 -7.92 7.42
CA ARG A 157 15.58 -6.48 7.29
C ARG A 157 14.68 -5.82 6.24
N LEU A 158 14.56 -4.51 6.34
CA LEU A 158 13.99 -3.65 5.32
C LEU A 158 15.11 -2.81 4.73
N ASP A 159 15.39 -2.99 3.45
CA ASP A 159 16.41 -2.22 2.74
C ASP A 159 15.78 -1.00 2.09
N PHE A 160 16.09 0.18 2.62
CA PHE A 160 15.75 1.44 2.00
C PHE A 160 16.78 1.77 0.93
N ARG A 161 16.34 1.82 -0.32
CA ARG A 161 17.17 2.07 -1.50
C ARG A 161 16.69 3.33 -2.20
N ASN A 162 17.56 3.99 -2.94
CA ASN A 162 17.13 5.07 -3.84
C ASN A 162 16.11 4.49 -4.84
N ALA A 163 14.95 5.13 -5.00
CA ALA A 163 13.86 4.58 -5.81
C ALA A 163 14.15 4.49 -7.32
N HIS A 164 15.19 5.18 -7.82
CA HIS A 164 15.57 5.20 -9.24
C HIS A 164 16.81 4.37 -9.54
N THR A 165 17.81 4.42 -8.66
CA THR A 165 19.10 3.73 -8.87
C THR A 165 19.20 2.40 -8.15
N PHE A 166 18.31 2.13 -7.21
CA PHE A 166 18.31 1.00 -6.29
C PHE A 166 19.59 0.85 -5.44
N HIS A 167 20.46 1.87 -5.41
CA HIS A 167 21.57 1.91 -4.48
C HIS A 167 21.05 1.89 -3.04
N LEU A 168 21.65 1.04 -2.20
CA LEU A 168 21.30 0.91 -0.79
C LEU A 168 21.62 2.20 -0.03
N VAL A 169 20.63 2.77 0.63
CA VAL A 169 20.76 3.95 1.50
C VAL A 169 20.85 3.52 2.96
N ARG A 170 20.01 2.57 3.37
CA ARG A 170 19.96 2.07 4.74
C ARG A 170 19.38 0.65 4.77
N ALA A 171 20.09 -0.27 5.40
CA ALA A 171 19.54 -1.55 5.83
C ALA A 171 19.02 -1.41 7.27
N LEU A 172 17.75 -1.71 7.48
CA LEU A 172 17.11 -1.71 8.80
C LEU A 172 16.83 -3.14 9.24
N THR A 173 17.66 -3.68 10.12
CA THR A 173 17.37 -4.96 10.77
C THR A 173 16.10 -4.85 11.60
N VAL A 174 15.24 -5.85 11.49
CA VAL A 174 13.96 -5.90 12.20
C VAL A 174 13.93 -7.05 13.20
N PRO A 175 13.33 -6.86 14.40
CA PRO A 175 13.35 -7.85 15.47
C PRO A 175 12.21 -8.88 15.32
N CYS A 176 12.05 -9.42 14.10
CA CYS A 176 11.07 -10.48 13.82
C CYS A 176 11.53 -11.33 12.64
N ALA A 177 11.01 -12.54 12.55
CA ALA A 177 11.20 -13.43 11.41
C ALA A 177 10.03 -13.32 10.44
N GLY A 178 10.35 -13.32 9.15
CA GLY A 178 9.37 -13.26 8.08
C GLY A 178 8.72 -11.88 7.95
N VAL A 179 9.49 -10.79 7.97
CA VAL A 179 8.95 -9.48 7.57
C VAL A 179 8.47 -9.57 6.13
N ASN A 180 7.19 -9.21 5.87
CA ASN A 180 6.49 -9.70 4.70
C ASN A 180 5.78 -8.58 3.94
N HIS A 181 4.63 -8.13 4.40
CA HIS A 181 3.80 -7.11 3.74
C HIS A 181 3.64 -5.87 4.61
N MET A 182 3.31 -4.73 3.98
CA MET A 182 3.13 -3.48 4.70
C MET A 182 2.18 -2.51 4.01
N ASP A 183 1.65 -1.56 4.76
CA ASP A 183 1.02 -0.35 4.24
C ASP A 183 1.41 0.87 5.06
N PHE A 184 1.19 2.07 4.50
CA PHE A 184 1.70 3.33 5.02
C PHE A 184 0.62 4.16 5.71
N SER A 185 1.06 4.95 6.70
CA SER A 185 0.24 6.07 7.21
C SER A 185 -0.02 7.09 6.11
N PRO A 186 -1.14 7.86 6.19
CA PRO A 186 -1.52 8.82 5.14
C PRO A 186 -0.44 9.83 4.76
N ASN A 187 0.40 10.19 5.72
CA ASN A 187 1.49 11.15 5.54
C ASN A 187 2.87 10.51 5.33
N GLY A 188 2.94 9.19 5.13
CA GLY A 188 4.17 8.44 4.91
C GLY A 188 5.18 8.44 6.07
N ARG A 189 4.78 8.92 7.26
CA ARG A 189 5.72 9.01 8.40
C ARG A 189 6.05 7.65 8.99
N TYR A 190 5.12 6.73 8.95
CA TYR A 190 5.35 5.36 9.40
C TYR A 190 4.64 4.36 8.47
N LEU A 191 5.09 3.14 8.55
CA LEU A 191 4.41 1.98 7.99
C LEU A 191 4.10 0.97 9.11
N ILE A 192 3.14 0.09 8.83
CA ILE A 192 2.88 -1.11 9.62
C ILE A 192 3.17 -2.32 8.73
N ALA A 193 4.03 -3.21 9.20
CA ALA A 193 4.43 -4.43 8.50
C ALA A 193 4.06 -5.68 9.29
N SER A 194 3.73 -6.74 8.58
CA SER A 194 3.54 -8.09 9.12
C SER A 194 4.88 -8.82 9.23
N CYS A 195 4.95 -9.76 10.19
CA CYS A 195 6.07 -10.67 10.39
C CYS A 195 5.51 -12.10 10.47
N GLU A 196 5.48 -12.76 9.35
CA GLU A 196 4.79 -14.03 9.11
C GLU A 196 5.21 -15.11 10.12
N PHE A 197 6.51 -15.40 10.19
CA PHE A 197 7.02 -16.54 10.96
C PHE A 197 7.12 -16.31 12.47
N SER A 198 6.86 -15.09 12.93
CA SER A 198 6.90 -14.75 14.36
C SER A 198 5.57 -14.28 14.94
N GLY A 199 4.50 -14.24 14.15
CA GLY A 199 3.18 -13.81 14.60
C GLY A 199 3.14 -12.37 15.12
N ARG A 200 3.95 -11.48 14.53
CA ARG A 200 4.16 -10.11 15.00
C ARG A 200 3.82 -9.08 13.95
N LEU A 201 3.63 -7.86 14.41
CA LEU A 201 3.54 -6.66 13.59
C LEU A 201 4.62 -5.68 14.00
N LEU A 202 5.14 -4.94 13.03
CA LEU A 202 6.08 -3.84 13.23
C LEU A 202 5.43 -2.51 12.90
N LYS A 203 5.74 -1.48 13.68
CA LYS A 203 5.53 -0.07 13.30
C LYS A 203 6.89 0.56 13.10
N VAL A 204 7.16 1.07 11.89
CA VAL A 204 8.48 1.59 11.48
C VAL A 204 8.39 3.06 11.13
N ASP A 205 9.28 3.89 11.67
CA ASP A 205 9.47 5.29 11.26
C ASP A 205 10.25 5.31 9.94
N VAL A 206 9.57 5.67 8.86
CA VAL A 206 10.12 5.69 7.50
C VAL A 206 11.23 6.74 7.32
N ARG A 207 11.11 7.89 8.02
CA ARG A 207 12.07 8.99 7.90
C ARG A 207 13.35 8.77 8.69
N ARG A 208 13.22 8.08 9.86
CA ARG A 208 14.36 7.82 10.76
C ARG A 208 14.93 6.42 10.61
N PHE A 209 14.36 5.60 9.73
CA PHE A 209 14.78 4.21 9.48
C PHE A 209 14.91 3.41 10.77
N ARG A 210 13.86 3.40 11.59
CA ARG A 210 13.88 2.68 12.87
C ARG A 210 12.54 2.05 13.20
N VAL A 211 12.59 0.90 13.85
CA VAL A 211 11.42 0.25 14.44
C VAL A 211 10.96 1.09 15.65
N LEU A 212 9.70 1.54 15.62
CA LEU A 212 9.07 2.27 16.70
C LEU A 212 8.46 1.34 17.74
N ARG A 213 7.80 0.28 17.28
CA ARG A 213 7.11 -0.69 18.13
C ARG A 213 7.04 -2.05 17.45
N VAL A 214 6.96 -3.08 18.29
CA VAL A 214 6.65 -4.47 17.92
C VAL A 214 5.39 -4.88 18.65
N ARG A 215 4.50 -5.59 17.97
CA ARG A 215 3.25 -6.12 18.56
C ARG A 215 3.14 -7.61 18.25
N THR A 216 3.06 -8.44 19.26
CA THR A 216 2.64 -9.84 19.10
C THR A 216 1.12 -9.89 18.95
N LEU A 217 0.63 -10.67 17.99
CA LEU A 217 -0.78 -10.91 17.79
C LEU A 217 -1.34 -11.83 18.88
N PRO A 218 -2.63 -11.68 19.25
CA PRO A 218 -3.19 -12.38 20.42
C PRO A 218 -3.28 -13.90 20.28
N ARG A 219 -3.41 -14.42 19.06
CA ARG A 219 -3.50 -15.86 18.83
C ARG A 219 -2.12 -16.49 18.78
N ARG A 220 -1.94 -17.59 19.51
CA ARG A 220 -0.79 -18.48 19.37
C ARG A 220 -0.73 -19.00 17.93
N PHE A 221 0.43 -19.04 17.32
CA PHE A 221 0.63 -19.46 15.92
C PHE A 221 -0.04 -18.54 14.87
N SER A 222 -0.27 -17.26 15.17
CA SER A 222 -0.60 -16.27 14.14
C SER A 222 0.46 -16.25 13.02
N VAL A 223 -0.03 -16.18 11.77
CA VAL A 223 0.80 -16.11 10.54
C VAL A 223 0.29 -14.91 9.74
N PRO A 224 0.63 -13.66 10.20
CA PRO A 224 0.13 -12.45 9.55
C PRO A 224 0.73 -12.27 8.16
N GLN A 225 -0.12 -11.92 7.22
CA GLN A 225 0.15 -11.79 5.80
C GLN A 225 -0.07 -10.33 5.34
N ASP A 226 -0.84 -10.14 4.27
CA ASP A 226 -1.05 -8.83 3.67
C ASP A 226 -1.63 -7.80 4.63
N VAL A 227 -1.26 -6.55 4.41
CA VAL A 227 -1.63 -5.38 5.23
C VAL A 227 -2.26 -4.31 4.35
N ARG A 228 -3.45 -3.84 4.70
CA ARG A 228 -4.13 -2.72 4.03
C ARG A 228 -4.72 -1.73 5.01
N SER A 229 -4.63 -0.45 4.70
CA SER A 229 -5.30 0.60 5.47
C SER A 229 -6.75 0.76 5.06
N SER A 230 -7.63 1.13 6.01
CA SER A 230 -8.98 1.61 5.66
C SER A 230 -8.91 2.93 4.86
N PRO A 231 -9.93 3.27 4.05
CA PRO A 231 -9.95 4.52 3.30
C PRO A 231 -9.74 5.77 4.15
N ASP A 232 -10.28 5.80 5.37
CA ASP A 232 -10.13 6.89 6.34
C ASP A 232 -8.87 6.78 7.20
N ALA A 233 -8.02 5.79 6.94
CA ALA A 233 -6.76 5.50 7.65
C ALA A 233 -6.90 5.25 9.16
N LYS A 234 -8.10 4.98 9.66
CA LYS A 234 -8.33 4.73 11.09
C LYS A 234 -8.05 3.30 11.51
N VAL A 235 -8.02 2.36 10.56
CA VAL A 235 -7.80 0.93 10.80
C VAL A 235 -6.81 0.40 9.79
N PHE A 236 -5.84 -0.40 10.26
CA PHE A 236 -5.07 -1.28 9.39
C PHE A 236 -5.64 -2.69 9.51
N TYR A 237 -5.96 -3.28 8.39
CA TYR A 237 -6.40 -4.66 8.25
C TYR A 237 -5.18 -5.54 7.97
N VAL A 238 -5.04 -6.63 8.72
CA VAL A 238 -3.94 -7.59 8.56
C VAL A 238 -4.54 -8.97 8.42
N ALA A 239 -4.37 -9.59 7.26
CA ALA A 239 -4.78 -10.98 7.05
C ALA A 239 -3.92 -11.90 7.92
N ASP A 240 -4.51 -12.97 8.42
CA ASP A 240 -3.81 -13.99 9.20
C ASP A 240 -4.21 -15.38 8.72
N LEU A 241 -3.25 -16.03 8.08
CA LEU A 241 -3.43 -17.32 7.42
C LEU A 241 -3.84 -18.40 8.42
N ALA A 242 -3.16 -18.48 9.55
CA ALA A 242 -3.46 -19.49 10.57
C ALA A 242 -4.70 -19.15 11.41
N ALA A 243 -4.96 -17.87 11.66
CA ALA A 243 -6.14 -17.45 12.41
C ALA A 243 -7.44 -17.55 11.59
N GLY A 244 -7.35 -17.58 10.27
CA GLY A 244 -8.50 -17.68 9.35
C GLY A 244 -9.36 -16.42 9.34
N GLY A 245 -8.73 -15.26 9.28
CA GLY A 245 -9.42 -13.97 9.26
C GLY A 245 -8.48 -12.77 9.21
N VAL A 246 -9.03 -11.63 9.56
CA VAL A 246 -8.35 -10.33 9.43
C VAL A 246 -8.36 -9.61 10.77
N TRP A 247 -7.17 -9.27 11.27
CA TRP A 247 -6.99 -8.41 12.44
C TRP A 247 -7.27 -6.96 12.09
N GLU A 248 -7.92 -6.25 12.98
CA GLU A 248 -8.11 -4.81 12.92
C GLU A 248 -7.16 -4.12 13.90
N ILE A 249 -6.31 -3.24 13.39
CA ILE A 249 -5.27 -2.56 14.16
C ILE A 249 -5.56 -1.06 14.22
N ASP A 250 -5.66 -0.48 15.42
CA ASP A 250 -5.61 0.97 15.64
C ASP A 250 -4.18 1.47 15.38
N PRO A 251 -3.93 2.24 14.31
CA PRO A 251 -2.57 2.66 13.98
C PRO A 251 -1.99 3.68 14.96
N ALA A 252 -2.83 4.48 15.62
CA ALA A 252 -2.38 5.50 16.58
C ALA A 252 -1.83 4.85 17.85
N ARG A 253 -2.61 3.95 18.44
CA ARG A 253 -2.23 3.22 19.65
C ARG A 253 -1.37 1.99 19.36
N PHE A 254 -1.35 1.52 18.11
CA PHE A 254 -0.73 0.29 17.65
C PHE A 254 -1.25 -0.91 18.46
N LYS A 255 -2.56 -1.06 18.52
CA LYS A 255 -3.27 -2.10 19.26
C LYS A 255 -4.25 -2.85 18.36
N VAL A 256 -4.42 -4.14 18.63
CA VAL A 256 -5.53 -4.92 18.07
C VAL A 256 -6.83 -4.40 18.68
N ILE A 257 -7.79 -4.06 17.84
CA ILE A 257 -9.12 -3.55 18.23
C ILE A 257 -10.26 -4.46 17.78
N GLY A 258 -9.96 -5.47 16.94
CA GLY A 258 -10.95 -6.41 16.46
C GLY A 258 -10.33 -7.54 15.65
N PHE A 259 -11.17 -8.53 15.34
CA PHE A 259 -10.86 -9.64 14.46
C PHE A 259 -12.11 -10.01 13.66
N ILE A 260 -11.99 -10.06 12.35
CA ILE A 260 -13.06 -10.45 11.42
C ILE A 260 -12.74 -11.84 10.91
N ARG A 261 -13.54 -12.85 11.27
CA ARG A 261 -13.40 -14.19 10.70
C ARG A 261 -13.80 -14.16 9.23
N THR A 262 -12.93 -14.62 8.34
CA THR A 262 -13.18 -14.67 6.90
C THR A 262 -13.23 -16.11 6.39
N GLY A 263 -12.16 -16.85 6.52
CA GLY A 263 -12.05 -18.24 6.09
C GLY A 263 -10.66 -18.78 6.32
N SER A 264 -10.49 -20.08 6.19
CA SER A 264 -9.19 -20.74 6.38
C SER A 264 -8.17 -20.24 5.35
N GLY A 265 -6.99 -19.86 5.83
CA GLY A 265 -5.91 -19.38 4.97
C GLY A 265 -6.07 -17.95 4.48
N ALA A 266 -6.63 -17.02 5.29
CA ALA A 266 -6.75 -15.61 4.93
C ALA A 266 -5.36 -15.03 4.59
N HIS A 267 -5.19 -14.48 3.36
CA HIS A 267 -3.89 -14.10 2.83
C HIS A 267 -3.91 -12.75 2.10
N GLY A 268 -4.25 -12.68 0.82
CA GLY A 268 -4.26 -11.46 0.04
C GLY A 268 -5.43 -10.53 0.39
N LEU A 269 -5.16 -9.25 0.47
CA LEU A 269 -6.12 -8.16 0.73
C LEU A 269 -6.18 -7.21 -0.46
N VAL A 270 -7.34 -7.08 -1.10
CA VAL A 270 -7.53 -6.22 -2.26
C VAL A 270 -8.64 -5.21 -2.01
N VAL A 271 -8.35 -3.93 -2.17
CA VAL A 271 -9.37 -2.87 -2.02
C VAL A 271 -10.19 -2.76 -3.31
N GLY A 272 -11.51 -2.81 -3.18
CA GLY A 272 -12.39 -2.61 -4.33
C GLY A 272 -12.33 -1.19 -4.89
N ARG A 273 -12.38 -1.03 -6.23
CA ARG A 273 -12.29 0.28 -6.90
C ARG A 273 -13.39 1.29 -6.52
N ASN A 274 -14.39 0.86 -5.78
CA ASN A 274 -15.38 1.77 -5.18
C ASN A 274 -14.94 2.30 -3.80
N GLY A 275 -13.82 1.81 -3.23
CA GLY A 275 -13.31 2.12 -1.90
C GLY A 275 -14.25 1.80 -0.75
N LYS A 276 -15.22 0.91 -0.98
CA LYS A 276 -16.21 0.54 0.03
C LYS A 276 -15.99 -0.85 0.61
N VAL A 277 -15.23 -1.69 -0.09
CA VAL A 277 -15.03 -3.10 0.27
C VAL A 277 -13.57 -3.49 0.22
N LEU A 278 -13.24 -4.50 1.03
CA LEU A 278 -11.96 -5.20 1.04
C LEU A 278 -12.24 -6.67 0.70
N TYR A 279 -11.64 -7.16 -0.38
CA TYR A 279 -11.64 -8.58 -0.74
C TYR A 279 -10.53 -9.28 0.04
N VAL A 280 -10.84 -10.44 0.60
CA VAL A 280 -9.91 -11.28 1.37
C VAL A 280 -9.85 -12.65 0.70
N ALA A 281 -8.71 -13.02 0.17
CA ALA A 281 -8.49 -14.35 -0.37
C ALA A 281 -8.28 -15.34 0.78
N ASN A 282 -9.10 -16.40 0.84
CA ASN A 282 -9.00 -17.47 1.83
C ASN A 282 -8.36 -18.68 1.14
N ARG A 283 -7.03 -18.73 1.13
CA ARG A 283 -6.20 -19.64 0.33
C ARG A 283 -6.53 -21.12 0.56
N ASN A 284 -6.70 -21.52 1.83
CA ASN A 284 -6.91 -22.93 2.19
C ASN A 284 -8.39 -23.35 2.08
N GLU A 285 -9.31 -22.38 2.09
CA GLU A 285 -10.76 -22.64 1.96
C GLU A 285 -11.24 -22.63 0.50
N GLY A 286 -10.47 -22.03 -0.40
CA GLY A 286 -10.90 -21.85 -1.79
C GLY A 286 -12.05 -20.84 -1.93
N SER A 287 -11.99 -19.76 -1.16
CA SER A 287 -13.04 -18.74 -1.16
C SER A 287 -12.48 -17.31 -1.12
N VAL A 288 -13.34 -16.34 -1.38
CA VAL A 288 -13.08 -14.90 -1.22
C VAL A 288 -14.15 -14.33 -0.30
N SER A 289 -13.75 -13.69 0.79
CA SER A 289 -14.65 -12.92 1.65
C SER A 289 -14.63 -11.45 1.26
N VAL A 290 -15.80 -10.80 1.28
CA VAL A 290 -15.95 -9.37 1.01
C VAL A 290 -16.28 -8.66 2.31
N ILE A 291 -15.37 -7.84 2.82
CA ILE A 291 -15.56 -7.03 4.02
C ILE A 291 -16.02 -5.62 3.61
N SER A 292 -17.08 -5.12 4.22
CA SER A 292 -17.49 -3.72 4.10
C SER A 292 -16.66 -2.85 5.06
N PHE A 293 -15.97 -1.82 4.55
CA PHE A 293 -15.27 -0.86 5.41
C PHE A 293 -16.20 -0.11 6.36
N ARG A 294 -17.44 0.14 5.94
CA ARG A 294 -18.45 0.84 6.77
C ARG A 294 -18.89 0.02 7.97
N SER A 295 -19.28 -1.23 7.75
CA SER A 295 -19.81 -2.10 8.83
C SER A 295 -18.70 -2.88 9.54
N ARG A 296 -17.52 -3.01 8.94
CA ARG A 296 -16.42 -3.85 9.39
C ARG A 296 -16.85 -5.31 9.60
N LYS A 297 -17.65 -5.81 8.66
CA LYS A 297 -18.18 -7.18 8.66
C LYS A 297 -18.06 -7.78 7.27
N VAL A 298 -17.96 -9.11 7.22
CA VAL A 298 -18.13 -9.86 5.96
C VAL A 298 -19.59 -9.69 5.51
N ILE A 299 -19.75 -9.18 4.28
CA ILE A 299 -21.06 -8.99 3.65
C ILE A 299 -21.35 -10.01 2.55
N HIS A 300 -20.31 -10.62 1.98
CA HIS A 300 -20.40 -11.73 1.03
C HIS A 300 -19.23 -12.68 1.23
N LYS A 301 -19.45 -13.96 0.92
CA LYS A 301 -18.40 -14.96 0.77
C LYS A 301 -18.65 -15.73 -0.53
N TRP A 302 -17.64 -15.75 -1.40
CA TRP A 302 -17.69 -16.41 -2.70
C TRP A 302 -16.81 -17.65 -2.68
N HIS A 303 -17.37 -18.80 -3.01
CA HIS A 303 -16.60 -20.03 -3.13
C HIS A 303 -16.20 -20.27 -4.58
N ILE A 304 -14.94 -20.64 -4.79
CA ILE A 304 -14.45 -21.01 -6.13
C ILE A 304 -15.05 -22.38 -6.50
N PRO A 305 -15.82 -22.49 -7.60
CA PRO A 305 -16.38 -23.75 -8.04
C PRO A 305 -15.30 -24.84 -8.21
N GLY A 306 -15.51 -26.01 -7.60
CA GLY A 306 -14.52 -27.09 -7.59
C GLY A 306 -13.31 -26.86 -6.69
N GLY A 307 -13.38 -25.87 -5.79
CA GLY A 307 -12.30 -25.53 -4.86
C GLY A 307 -11.17 -24.73 -5.53
N GLY A 308 -10.14 -24.39 -4.75
CA GLY A 308 -9.00 -23.64 -5.22
C GLY A 308 -8.14 -23.11 -4.09
N SER A 309 -7.11 -22.36 -4.44
CA SER A 309 -6.19 -21.73 -3.50
C SER A 309 -5.96 -20.25 -3.85
N PRO A 310 -7.04 -19.42 -3.84
CA PRO A 310 -6.91 -17.99 -4.18
C PRO A 310 -5.91 -17.32 -3.24
N ASP A 311 -5.02 -16.54 -3.82
CA ASP A 311 -3.89 -15.99 -3.10
C ASP A 311 -3.81 -14.48 -3.22
N MET A 312 -2.88 -13.96 -3.98
CA MET A 312 -2.68 -12.52 -4.16
C MET A 312 -3.01 -12.06 -5.56
N GLY A 313 -3.38 -10.81 -5.66
CA GLY A 313 -3.70 -10.21 -6.94
C GLY A 313 -4.27 -8.81 -6.80
N ASP A 314 -5.09 -8.40 -7.75
CA ASP A 314 -5.72 -7.08 -7.75
C ASP A 314 -7.02 -7.06 -8.58
N VAL A 315 -7.71 -5.93 -8.51
CA VAL A 315 -8.94 -5.66 -9.28
C VAL A 315 -8.58 -4.94 -10.58
N SER A 316 -9.24 -5.32 -11.67
CA SER A 316 -9.16 -4.62 -12.96
C SER A 316 -9.40 -3.10 -12.81
N ALA A 317 -8.87 -2.31 -13.73
CA ALA A 317 -8.97 -0.85 -13.70
C ALA A 317 -10.42 -0.33 -13.67
N ASN A 318 -11.35 -1.05 -14.26
CA ASN A 318 -12.78 -0.73 -14.26
C ASN A 318 -13.53 -1.27 -13.03
N GLY A 319 -12.84 -1.99 -12.15
CA GLY A 319 -13.39 -2.56 -10.93
C GLY A 319 -14.27 -3.80 -11.10
N LYS A 320 -14.37 -4.37 -12.31
CA LYS A 320 -15.34 -5.43 -12.61
C LYS A 320 -14.81 -6.85 -12.40
N VAL A 321 -13.51 -7.06 -12.45
CA VAL A 321 -12.89 -8.39 -12.34
C VAL A 321 -11.83 -8.36 -11.25
N LEU A 322 -11.97 -9.25 -10.28
CA LEU A 322 -10.94 -9.57 -9.30
C LEU A 322 -10.07 -10.70 -9.86
N TRP A 323 -8.77 -10.45 -9.95
CA TRP A 323 -7.78 -11.40 -10.42
C TRP A 323 -6.97 -11.91 -9.23
N LEU A 324 -6.95 -13.21 -9.03
CA LEU A 324 -6.19 -13.84 -7.95
C LEU A 324 -5.39 -15.02 -8.49
N SER A 325 -4.12 -15.11 -8.12
CA SER A 325 -3.33 -16.33 -8.33
C SER A 325 -3.92 -17.48 -7.54
N GLY A 326 -3.81 -18.69 -8.09
CA GLY A 326 -4.18 -19.94 -7.45
C GLY A 326 -2.92 -20.71 -7.06
N ARG A 327 -2.34 -20.34 -5.91
CA ARG A 327 -0.99 -20.72 -5.44
C ARG A 327 -0.66 -22.19 -5.62
N TYR A 328 -1.58 -23.09 -5.22
CA TYR A 328 -1.35 -24.52 -5.22
C TYR A 328 -1.99 -25.24 -6.41
N ASN A 329 -2.67 -24.50 -7.30
CA ASN A 329 -3.40 -25.05 -8.44
C ASN A 329 -2.78 -24.68 -9.79
N SER A 330 -1.71 -23.86 -9.81
CA SER A 330 -1.05 -23.37 -11.04
C SER A 330 -2.05 -22.73 -12.01
N VAL A 331 -2.91 -21.86 -11.48
CA VAL A 331 -3.94 -21.14 -12.24
C VAL A 331 -4.04 -19.69 -11.80
N VAL A 332 -4.73 -18.88 -12.59
CA VAL A 332 -5.26 -17.57 -12.18
C VAL A 332 -6.77 -17.62 -12.23
N TYR A 333 -7.42 -17.10 -11.20
CA TYR A 333 -8.87 -16.93 -11.11
C TYR A 333 -9.26 -15.52 -11.54
N ALA A 334 -10.18 -15.39 -12.49
CA ALA A 334 -10.88 -14.17 -12.83
C ALA A 334 -12.30 -14.25 -12.27
N ILE A 335 -12.66 -13.35 -11.35
CA ILE A 335 -13.92 -13.40 -10.59
C ILE A 335 -14.70 -12.11 -10.83
N ASP A 336 -15.98 -12.19 -11.17
CA ASP A 336 -16.87 -11.03 -11.30
C ASP A 336 -17.10 -10.39 -9.94
N THR A 337 -16.72 -9.12 -9.78
CA THR A 337 -16.79 -8.42 -8.49
C THR A 337 -18.20 -8.08 -8.03
N ARG A 338 -19.19 -8.13 -8.92
CA ARG A 338 -20.60 -7.88 -8.60
C ARG A 338 -21.30 -9.12 -8.08
N THR A 339 -21.00 -10.27 -8.67
CA THR A 339 -21.70 -11.53 -8.36
C THR A 339 -20.87 -12.50 -7.54
N GLY A 340 -19.53 -12.38 -7.59
CA GLY A 340 -18.62 -13.39 -7.06
C GLY A 340 -18.48 -14.62 -7.94
N GLY A 341 -19.09 -14.62 -9.12
CA GLY A 341 -19.02 -15.73 -10.07
C GLY A 341 -17.63 -15.87 -10.70
N LEU A 342 -17.13 -17.09 -10.81
CA LEU A 342 -15.90 -17.39 -11.54
C LEU A 342 -16.13 -17.20 -13.04
N ILE A 343 -15.40 -16.24 -13.64
CA ILE A 343 -15.43 -15.97 -15.09
C ILE A 343 -14.51 -16.96 -15.81
N ALA A 344 -13.28 -17.10 -15.28
CA ALA A 344 -12.27 -17.98 -15.88
C ALA A 344 -11.33 -18.56 -14.83
N ARG A 345 -10.84 -19.76 -15.13
CA ARG A 345 -9.72 -20.43 -14.46
C ARG A 345 -8.65 -20.64 -15.52
N ILE A 346 -7.57 -19.91 -15.42
CA ILE A 346 -6.57 -19.80 -16.48
C ILE A 346 -5.32 -20.56 -16.05
N PRO A 347 -4.93 -21.65 -16.72
CA PRO A 347 -3.67 -22.35 -16.45
C PRO A 347 -2.47 -21.42 -16.64
N VAL A 348 -1.52 -21.45 -15.71
CA VAL A 348 -0.26 -20.70 -15.71
C VAL A 348 0.87 -21.59 -15.17
N GLY A 349 2.07 -21.06 -15.08
CA GLY A 349 3.21 -21.76 -14.52
C GLY A 349 3.05 -22.17 -13.05
N ALA A 350 4.03 -22.89 -12.52
CA ALA A 350 3.96 -23.49 -11.19
C ALA A 350 4.02 -22.47 -10.06
N SER A 351 3.10 -22.62 -9.09
CA SER A 351 3.06 -21.84 -7.84
C SER A 351 2.95 -20.32 -8.07
N PRO A 352 1.96 -19.82 -8.85
CA PRO A 352 1.80 -18.38 -9.08
C PRO A 352 1.53 -17.64 -7.76
N HIS A 353 2.06 -16.39 -7.62
CA HIS A 353 1.91 -15.62 -6.39
C HIS A 353 1.40 -14.19 -6.65
N GLY A 354 2.13 -13.17 -6.25
CA GLY A 354 1.69 -11.78 -6.29
C GLY A 354 1.56 -11.21 -7.69
N LEU A 355 0.49 -11.54 -8.40
CA LEU A 355 0.21 -11.04 -9.74
C LEU A 355 -0.14 -9.54 -9.73
N SER A 356 0.21 -8.85 -10.82
CA SER A 356 -0.14 -7.44 -11.05
C SER A 356 -1.09 -7.31 -12.23
N VAL A 357 -2.21 -6.64 -12.01
CA VAL A 357 -3.13 -6.23 -13.08
C VAL A 357 -2.71 -4.84 -13.56
N TRP A 358 -2.40 -4.68 -14.83
CA TRP A 358 -1.91 -3.42 -15.36
C TRP A 358 -2.64 -3.01 -16.64
N PRO A 359 -2.92 -1.69 -16.90
CA PRO A 359 -2.70 -0.55 -16.00
C PRO A 359 -3.71 -0.46 -14.86
N GLN A 360 -3.31 0.21 -13.78
CA GLN A 360 -4.15 0.49 -12.62
C GLN A 360 -4.48 1.98 -12.49
N PRO A 361 -5.67 2.35 -11.94
CA PRO A 361 -5.97 3.71 -11.51
C PRO A 361 -5.00 4.16 -10.41
N GLY A 362 -4.79 5.47 -10.29
CA GLY A 362 -3.92 6.06 -9.28
C GLY A 362 -2.94 7.05 -9.87
N ARG A 363 -2.37 7.87 -8.99
CA ARG A 363 -1.35 8.88 -9.34
C ARG A 363 0.07 8.32 -9.22
N TYR A 364 0.27 7.41 -8.27
CA TYR A 364 1.54 6.72 -8.01
C TYR A 364 1.27 5.39 -7.32
N SER A 365 2.26 4.51 -7.35
CA SER A 365 2.25 3.23 -6.66
C SER A 365 3.07 3.29 -5.37
N LEU A 366 2.56 2.66 -4.32
CA LEU A 366 3.34 2.34 -3.12
C LEU A 366 3.98 0.95 -3.18
N GLY A 367 3.92 0.29 -4.34
CA GLY A 367 4.53 -1.01 -4.55
C GLY A 367 3.58 -2.19 -4.35
N HIS A 368 4.12 -3.33 -3.96
CA HIS A 368 3.44 -4.62 -3.87
C HIS A 368 2.79 -4.99 -5.21
N THR A 369 1.61 -5.59 -5.28
CA THR A 369 0.90 -5.90 -6.53
C THR A 369 0.22 -4.69 -7.19
N GLY A 370 0.33 -3.51 -6.60
CA GLY A 370 -0.28 -2.27 -7.03
C GLY A 370 -1.06 -1.59 -5.92
N ASN A 371 -0.37 -1.29 -4.82
CA ASN A 371 -0.94 -0.50 -3.74
C ASN A 371 -1.00 0.98 -4.18
N MET A 372 -2.03 1.33 -4.96
CA MET A 372 -2.16 2.63 -5.62
C MET A 372 -2.68 3.73 -4.69
N ARG A 373 -2.30 4.98 -5.02
CA ARG A 373 -2.81 6.19 -4.34
C ARG A 373 -3.20 7.29 -5.32
#